data_ce3a72384e3062952a296562944e1921
#
_entry.id   ce3a72384e3062952a296562944e1921
#
_cell.length_a   1.000
_cell.length_b   1.000
_cell.length_c   1.000
_cell.angle_alpha   90.00
_cell.angle_beta   90.00
_cell.angle_gamma   90.00
#
_symmetry.space_group_name_H-M   'P 1'
#
loop_
_entity.id
_entity.type
_entity.pdbx_description
1 polymer ?
#
loop_
_entity_poly.entity_id
_entity_poly.type
_entity_poly.pdbx_seq_one_letter_code
_entity_poly.pdbx_strand_id
1 'polypeptide(L)'
;MPENILNQYVTKIEGHGKLAYSSKAGLVRVEIDEGERLFEKLVVGKSYKDVSFITARICGVCPTAHTFAAFDAVENAFRVNLNDSIINLRRALVAAQIVQSHILHLYFLALPDYLKVKSGLELYEKNPRVFKIASELKGLADNIIEIIGGRAVHPVSPAVGGFHSVPESKKIEDLITKIRRSYRLAQETVDLFAGFRYPYLDRRTTYFSVTEGGFVDILGNTIIGSDGTETAISNYQYVISEKVKPYSTAKFAEHKGKGFMVGAIARVNMMENGDFNPKTQEILKDLKIALPITNSFK
;
A
#
# COMPACT_ATOMS: atom_id res chain seq x y z
N MET A 1 42.50 7.78 -5.07
CA MET A 1 41.63 7.41 -6.17
C MET A 1 40.20 7.56 -5.66
N PRO A 2 39.26 8.16 -6.38
CA PRO A 2 37.91 8.25 -5.91
C PRO A 2 37.40 6.80 -5.68
N GLU A 3 36.82 6.56 -4.51
CA GLU A 3 36.17 5.29 -4.21
C GLU A 3 35.12 5.02 -5.29
N ASN A 4 35.20 3.86 -5.93
CA ASN A 4 34.15 3.42 -6.85
C ASN A 4 32.90 3.07 -6.02
N ILE A 5 32.09 4.09 -5.73
CA ILE A 5 30.76 3.92 -5.18
C ILE A 5 29.85 3.62 -6.37
N LEU A 6 29.30 2.41 -6.41
CA LEU A 6 28.19 2.13 -7.31
C LEU A 6 26.97 2.90 -6.79
N ASN A 7 26.50 3.86 -7.58
CA ASN A 7 25.32 4.66 -7.28
C ASN A 7 24.31 4.45 -8.41
N GLN A 8 23.32 3.60 -8.16
CA GLN A 8 22.36 3.19 -9.17
C GLN A 8 20.94 3.53 -8.71
N TYR A 9 20.16 4.15 -9.58
CA TYR A 9 18.75 4.34 -9.35
C TYR A 9 18.03 3.00 -9.23
N VAL A 10 17.19 2.89 -8.21
CA VAL A 10 16.26 1.78 -8.07
C VAL A 10 15.06 2.08 -8.96
N THR A 11 14.76 1.19 -9.86
CA THR A 11 13.60 1.30 -10.77
C THR A 11 12.47 0.40 -10.30
N LYS A 12 11.29 0.57 -10.88
CA LYS A 12 10.09 -0.24 -10.61
C LYS A 12 9.62 -0.15 -9.14
N ILE A 13 9.84 1.02 -8.57
CA ILE A 13 9.29 1.42 -7.27
C ILE A 13 8.46 2.68 -7.47
N GLU A 14 7.62 3.01 -6.51
CA GLU A 14 7.04 4.35 -6.41
C GLU A 14 8.07 5.24 -5.70
N GLY A 15 8.42 6.35 -6.37
CA GLY A 15 9.38 7.29 -5.86
C GLY A 15 10.78 7.20 -6.50
N HIS A 16 11.69 8.08 -6.07
CA HIS A 16 13.06 8.16 -6.56
C HIS A 16 14.04 7.75 -5.45
N GLY A 17 14.65 6.60 -5.64
CA GLY A 17 15.66 6.06 -4.73
C GLY A 17 16.91 5.63 -5.47
N LYS A 18 18.05 5.74 -4.80
CA LYS A 18 19.34 5.24 -5.27
C LYS A 18 19.88 4.22 -4.28
N LEU A 19 20.49 3.17 -4.80
CA LEU A 19 21.31 2.25 -4.01
C LEU A 19 22.77 2.69 -4.12
N ALA A 20 23.33 3.15 -3.02
CA ALA A 20 24.77 3.41 -2.90
C ALA A 20 25.45 2.19 -2.28
N TYR A 21 26.44 1.64 -2.98
CA TYR A 21 27.19 0.45 -2.57
C TYR A 21 28.69 0.65 -2.77
N SER A 22 29.47 0.30 -1.77
CA SER A 22 30.92 0.18 -1.86
C SER A 22 31.41 -0.95 -0.97
N SER A 23 31.93 -2.02 -1.56
CA SER A 23 32.50 -3.14 -0.82
C SER A 23 33.75 -2.74 -0.04
N LYS A 24 34.54 -1.80 -0.57
CA LYS A 24 35.78 -1.30 0.06
C LYS A 24 35.49 -0.45 1.29
N ALA A 25 34.45 0.39 1.22
CA ALA A 25 34.03 1.23 2.34
C ALA A 25 33.03 0.53 3.29
N GLY A 26 32.64 -0.71 3.01
CA GLY A 26 31.56 -1.39 3.76
C GLY A 26 30.22 -0.65 3.69
N LEU A 27 29.99 0.12 2.62
CA LEU A 27 28.84 0.98 2.47
C LEU A 27 27.72 0.25 1.74
N VAL A 28 26.53 0.19 2.35
CA VAL A 28 25.28 -0.16 1.70
C VAL A 28 24.19 0.77 2.25
N ARG A 29 23.62 1.62 1.41
CA ARG A 29 22.54 2.51 1.84
C ARG A 29 21.59 2.84 0.70
N VAL A 30 20.33 3.13 1.04
CA VAL A 30 19.34 3.69 0.14
C VAL A 30 19.30 5.20 0.36
N GLU A 31 19.42 5.95 -0.71
CA GLU A 31 19.34 7.41 -0.74
C GLU A 31 18.06 7.81 -1.46
N ILE A 32 17.23 8.63 -0.83
CA ILE A 32 16.03 9.17 -1.43
C ILE A 32 16.30 10.64 -1.79
N ASP A 33 15.90 11.06 -2.97
CA ASP A 33 16.11 12.43 -3.49
C ASP A 33 14.79 13.12 -3.91
N GLU A 34 13.69 12.76 -3.25
CA GLU A 34 12.38 13.35 -3.45
C GLU A 34 12.06 14.45 -2.42
N GLY A 35 10.99 15.19 -2.72
CA GLY A 35 10.55 16.31 -1.90
C GLY A 35 9.46 15.99 -0.88
N GLU A 36 9.26 14.73 -0.49
CA GLU A 36 8.15 14.30 0.37
C GLU A 36 8.11 15.03 1.72
N ARG A 37 9.26 15.34 2.32
CA ARG A 37 9.34 16.14 3.55
C ARG A 37 8.86 17.57 3.40
N LEU A 38 8.83 18.10 2.18
CA LEU A 38 8.32 19.44 1.92
C LEU A 38 6.82 19.54 2.20
N PHE A 39 6.07 18.45 2.05
CA PHE A 39 4.64 18.42 2.31
C PHE A 39 4.31 18.70 3.79
N GLU A 40 5.15 18.29 4.73
CA GLU A 40 4.99 18.65 6.14
C GLU A 40 5.02 20.18 6.32
N LYS A 41 5.90 20.85 5.61
CA LYS A 41 5.99 22.32 5.65
C LYS A 41 4.87 22.98 4.87
N LEU A 42 4.44 22.40 3.77
CA LEU A 42 3.38 22.95 2.91
C LEU A 42 2.02 23.00 3.61
N VAL A 43 1.73 22.06 4.52
CA VAL A 43 0.45 22.04 5.24
C VAL A 43 0.41 22.97 6.45
N VAL A 44 1.57 23.43 6.94
CA VAL A 44 1.63 24.37 8.07
C VAL A 44 0.98 25.70 7.69
N GLY A 45 0.02 26.15 8.50
CA GLY A 45 -0.73 27.40 8.28
C GLY A 45 -1.83 27.29 7.22
N LYS A 46 -2.09 26.11 6.67
CA LYS A 46 -3.22 25.88 5.76
C LYS A 46 -4.50 25.61 6.52
N SER A 47 -5.62 25.90 5.86
CA SER A 47 -6.94 25.52 6.39
C SER A 47 -7.04 23.99 6.45
N TYR A 48 -7.68 23.48 7.49
CA TYR A 48 -7.98 22.05 7.60
C TYR A 48 -8.73 21.49 6.36
N LYS A 49 -9.49 22.34 5.65
CA LYS A 49 -10.19 21.98 4.41
C LYS A 49 -9.24 21.66 3.25
N ASP A 50 -8.04 22.24 3.27
CA ASP A 50 -7.07 22.09 2.17
C ASP A 50 -6.05 20.98 2.44
N VAL A 51 -5.87 20.58 3.71
CA VAL A 51 -4.80 19.65 4.11
C VAL A 51 -4.89 18.32 3.37
N SER A 52 -6.05 17.70 3.34
CA SER A 52 -6.25 16.42 2.65
C SER A 52 -6.05 16.52 1.14
N PHE A 53 -6.45 17.63 0.55
CA PHE A 53 -6.24 17.91 -0.86
C PHE A 53 -4.75 18.06 -1.19
N ILE A 54 -3.98 18.70 -0.33
CA ILE A 54 -2.52 18.86 -0.47
C ILE A 54 -1.84 17.52 -0.29
N THR A 55 -2.14 16.80 0.80
CA THR A 55 -1.47 15.52 1.13
C THR A 55 -1.75 14.42 0.11
N ALA A 56 -2.92 14.41 -0.52
CA ALA A 56 -3.20 13.49 -1.62
C ALA A 56 -2.19 13.61 -2.78
N ARG A 57 -1.54 14.77 -2.96
CA ARG A 57 -0.56 15.00 -4.04
C ARG A 57 0.85 14.53 -3.70
N ILE A 58 1.07 14.01 -2.50
CA ILE A 58 2.34 13.36 -2.16
C ILE A 58 2.60 12.19 -3.11
N CYS A 59 1.54 11.44 -3.49
CA CYS A 59 1.70 10.22 -4.26
C CYS A 59 0.55 10.04 -5.27
N GLY A 60 0.88 9.64 -6.49
CA GLY A 60 -0.10 9.32 -7.53
C GLY A 60 -0.66 7.90 -7.42
N VAL A 61 0.01 7.01 -6.69
CA VAL A 61 -0.38 5.60 -6.51
C VAL A 61 -1.15 5.37 -5.22
N CYS A 62 -0.80 6.11 -4.14
CA CYS A 62 -1.41 5.94 -2.82
C CYS A 62 -2.15 7.19 -2.27
N PRO A 63 -2.81 8.02 -3.10
CA PRO A 63 -3.40 9.28 -2.65
C PRO A 63 -4.50 9.11 -1.61
N THR A 64 -5.24 8.01 -1.65
CA THR A 64 -6.32 7.73 -0.69
C THR A 64 -5.79 7.54 0.73
N ALA A 65 -4.64 6.86 0.89
CA ALA A 65 -4.00 6.68 2.18
C ALA A 65 -3.58 8.04 2.79
N HIS A 66 -2.95 8.90 1.99
CA HIS A 66 -2.59 10.25 2.43
C HIS A 66 -3.80 11.12 2.75
N THR A 67 -4.87 10.99 1.97
CA THR A 67 -6.14 11.71 2.20
C THR A 67 -6.73 11.32 3.55
N PHE A 68 -6.84 10.02 3.83
CA PHE A 68 -7.46 9.57 5.07
C PHE A 68 -6.58 9.79 6.31
N ALA A 69 -5.27 9.66 6.19
CA ALA A 69 -4.37 10.06 7.28
C ALA A 69 -4.56 11.54 7.66
N ALA A 70 -4.76 12.42 6.67
CA ALA A 70 -5.04 13.82 6.91
C ALA A 70 -6.44 14.03 7.52
N PHE A 71 -7.46 13.30 7.07
CA PHE A 71 -8.79 13.35 7.67
C PHE A 71 -8.77 12.87 9.11
N ASP A 72 -8.13 11.75 9.40
CA ASP A 72 -8.04 11.21 10.76
C ASP A 72 -7.39 12.23 11.70
N ALA A 73 -6.33 12.90 11.27
CA ALA A 73 -5.70 13.96 12.07
C ALA A 73 -6.65 15.13 12.33
N VAL A 74 -7.39 15.59 11.32
CA VAL A 74 -8.34 16.70 11.44
C VAL A 74 -9.57 16.28 12.25
N GLU A 75 -10.13 15.11 11.98
CA GLU A 75 -11.32 14.58 12.66
C GLU A 75 -11.06 14.33 14.14
N ASN A 76 -9.88 13.82 14.48
CA ASN A 76 -9.46 13.69 15.87
C ASN A 76 -9.32 15.05 16.56
N ALA A 77 -8.74 16.06 15.89
CA ALA A 77 -8.61 17.40 16.44
C ALA A 77 -9.97 18.06 16.73
N PHE A 78 -10.96 17.83 15.86
CA PHE A 78 -12.32 18.35 16.01
C PHE A 78 -13.27 17.40 16.77
N ARG A 79 -12.81 16.20 17.16
CA ARG A 79 -13.62 15.15 17.80
C ARG A 79 -14.85 14.77 16.99
N VAL A 80 -14.66 14.60 15.69
CA VAL A 80 -15.71 14.20 14.76
C VAL A 80 -15.97 12.70 14.93
N ASN A 81 -17.24 12.33 15.13
CA ASN A 81 -17.67 10.94 15.12
C ASN A 81 -18.23 10.57 13.77
N LEU A 82 -17.70 9.51 13.17
CA LEU A 82 -18.20 8.98 11.90
C LEU A 82 -19.22 7.88 12.13
N ASN A 83 -20.23 7.82 11.28
CA ASN A 83 -21.15 6.67 11.27
C ASN A 83 -20.58 5.51 10.44
N ASP A 84 -21.11 4.30 10.67
CA ASP A 84 -20.65 3.07 10.03
C ASP A 84 -20.71 3.11 8.50
N SER A 85 -21.71 3.77 7.93
CA SER A 85 -21.86 3.89 6.48
C SER A 85 -20.71 4.66 5.85
N ILE A 86 -20.27 5.75 6.48
CA ILE A 86 -19.10 6.53 6.05
C ILE A 86 -17.82 5.73 6.20
N ILE A 87 -17.64 5.05 7.34
CA ILE A 87 -16.48 4.19 7.59
C ILE A 87 -16.40 3.09 6.53
N ASN A 88 -17.51 2.43 6.22
CA ASN A 88 -17.55 1.37 5.22
C ASN A 88 -17.27 1.87 3.80
N LEU A 89 -17.73 3.07 3.42
CA LEU A 89 -17.39 3.67 2.13
C LEU A 89 -15.89 4.01 2.06
N ARG A 90 -15.31 4.51 3.14
CA ARG A 90 -13.85 4.76 3.23
C ARG A 90 -13.06 3.47 3.13
N ARG A 91 -13.46 2.40 3.83
CA ARG A 91 -12.86 1.06 3.73
C ARG A 91 -12.90 0.54 2.29
N ALA A 92 -14.04 0.66 1.63
CA ALA A 92 -14.17 0.24 0.23
C ALA A 92 -13.23 1.04 -0.69
N LEU A 93 -13.09 2.34 -0.47
CA LEU A 93 -12.21 3.21 -1.26
C LEU A 93 -10.72 2.86 -1.06
N VAL A 94 -10.29 2.64 0.18
CA VAL A 94 -8.91 2.23 0.48
C VAL A 94 -8.64 0.82 -0.05
N ALA A 95 -9.56 -0.11 0.10
CA ALA A 95 -9.44 -1.46 -0.44
C ALA A 95 -9.28 -1.44 -1.98
N ALA A 96 -10.09 -0.63 -2.67
CA ALA A 96 -9.99 -0.47 -4.12
C ALA A 96 -8.63 0.13 -4.53
N GLN A 97 -8.11 1.12 -3.80
CA GLN A 97 -6.77 1.65 -4.05
C GLN A 97 -5.69 0.61 -3.84
N ILE A 98 -5.80 -0.24 -2.81
CA ILE A 98 -4.85 -1.34 -2.58
C ILE A 98 -4.86 -2.31 -3.75
N VAL A 99 -6.04 -2.69 -4.25
CA VAL A 99 -6.15 -3.54 -5.45
C VAL A 99 -5.52 -2.86 -6.66
N GLN A 100 -5.83 -1.58 -6.91
CA GLN A 100 -5.24 -0.79 -8.00
C GLN A 100 -3.71 -0.78 -7.93
N SER A 101 -3.16 -0.49 -6.76
CA SER A 101 -1.72 -0.45 -6.51
C SER A 101 -1.07 -1.83 -6.68
N HIS A 102 -1.69 -2.88 -6.16
CA HIS A 102 -1.18 -4.24 -6.30
C HIS A 102 -1.16 -4.70 -7.76
N ILE A 103 -2.19 -4.39 -8.54
CA ILE A 103 -2.20 -4.72 -9.97
C ILE A 103 -1.11 -3.97 -10.73
N LEU A 104 -0.92 -2.68 -10.44
CA LEU A 104 0.20 -1.91 -11.02
C LEU A 104 1.55 -2.54 -10.66
N HIS A 105 1.77 -2.86 -9.39
CA HIS A 105 3.00 -3.48 -8.94
C HIS A 105 3.22 -4.85 -9.57
N LEU A 106 2.26 -5.75 -9.45
CA LEU A 106 2.39 -7.13 -9.91
C LEU A 106 2.64 -7.19 -11.43
N TYR A 107 1.80 -6.54 -12.23
CA TYR A 107 1.80 -6.72 -13.68
C TYR A 107 2.74 -5.79 -14.45
N PHE A 108 2.99 -4.57 -13.94
CA PHE A 108 3.78 -3.57 -14.67
C PHE A 108 5.14 -3.29 -14.07
N LEU A 109 5.35 -3.61 -12.79
CA LEU A 109 6.65 -3.45 -12.14
C LEU A 109 7.37 -4.80 -11.94
N ALA A 110 6.70 -5.81 -11.38
CA ALA A 110 7.32 -7.10 -11.05
C ALA A 110 7.32 -8.09 -12.23
N LEU A 111 6.17 -8.36 -12.83
CA LEU A 111 5.99 -9.38 -13.87
C LEU A 111 6.95 -9.27 -15.07
N PRO A 112 7.29 -8.06 -15.57
CA PRO A 112 8.21 -7.92 -16.67
C PRO A 112 9.56 -8.62 -16.45
N ASP A 113 10.07 -8.64 -15.22
CA ASP A 113 11.34 -9.30 -14.91
C ASP A 113 11.23 -10.83 -15.02
N TYR A 114 10.11 -11.39 -14.57
CA TYR A 114 9.87 -12.85 -14.63
C TYR A 114 9.58 -13.34 -16.03
N LEU A 115 8.90 -12.55 -16.86
CA LEU A 115 8.59 -12.88 -18.25
C LEU A 115 9.68 -12.39 -19.24
N LYS A 116 10.71 -11.67 -18.75
CA LYS A 116 11.77 -11.08 -19.57
C LYS A 116 11.23 -10.17 -20.68
N VAL A 117 10.21 -9.37 -20.35
CA VAL A 117 9.67 -8.32 -21.21
C VAL A 117 10.10 -6.95 -20.70
N LYS A 118 10.24 -5.97 -21.60
CA LYS A 118 10.80 -4.64 -21.28
C LYS A 118 9.73 -3.60 -20.91
N SER A 119 8.49 -3.83 -21.34
CA SER A 119 7.41 -2.85 -21.19
C SER A 119 6.02 -3.50 -21.14
N GLY A 120 5.02 -2.71 -20.73
CA GLY A 120 3.61 -3.13 -20.79
C GLY A 120 3.12 -3.36 -22.23
N LEU A 121 3.67 -2.64 -23.22
CA LEU A 121 3.35 -2.88 -24.64
C LEU A 121 3.86 -4.25 -25.08
N GLU A 122 5.09 -4.59 -24.76
CA GLU A 122 5.65 -5.90 -25.05
C GLU A 122 4.92 -7.02 -24.29
N LEU A 123 4.43 -6.73 -23.07
CA LEU A 123 3.56 -7.65 -22.33
C LEU A 123 2.26 -7.90 -23.09
N TYR A 124 1.63 -6.85 -23.64
CA TYR A 124 0.42 -6.99 -24.45
C TYR A 124 0.66 -7.85 -25.70
N GLU A 125 1.75 -7.59 -26.43
CA GLU A 125 2.09 -8.32 -27.66
C GLU A 125 2.38 -9.80 -27.41
N LYS A 126 3.18 -10.11 -26.39
CA LYS A 126 3.63 -11.48 -26.10
C LYS A 126 2.66 -12.29 -25.24
N ASN A 127 1.91 -11.62 -24.37
CA ASN A 127 1.02 -12.24 -23.39
C ASN A 127 -0.33 -11.51 -23.29
N PRO A 128 -1.12 -11.45 -24.37
CA PRO A 128 -2.35 -10.65 -24.42
C PRO A 128 -3.38 -11.05 -23.35
N ARG A 129 -3.44 -12.33 -22.97
CA ARG A 129 -4.33 -12.80 -21.88
C ARG A 129 -3.92 -12.21 -20.54
N VAL A 130 -2.64 -12.21 -20.23
CA VAL A 130 -2.10 -11.66 -18.98
C VAL A 130 -2.34 -10.16 -18.88
N PHE A 131 -2.08 -9.45 -19.99
CA PHE A 131 -2.37 -8.02 -20.07
C PHE A 131 -3.87 -7.72 -19.90
N LYS A 132 -4.74 -8.54 -20.47
CA LYS A 132 -6.19 -8.40 -20.33
C LYS A 132 -6.64 -8.54 -18.87
N ILE A 133 -6.11 -9.53 -18.13
CA ILE A 133 -6.40 -9.71 -16.70
C ILE A 133 -6.00 -8.45 -15.93
N ALA A 134 -4.77 -7.96 -16.14
CA ALA A 134 -4.29 -6.75 -15.50
C ALA A 134 -5.21 -5.54 -15.77
N SER A 135 -5.59 -5.34 -17.02
CA SER A 135 -6.43 -4.22 -17.45
C SER A 135 -7.83 -4.29 -16.88
N GLU A 136 -8.44 -5.48 -16.82
CA GLU A 136 -9.80 -5.66 -16.27
C GLU A 136 -9.82 -5.45 -14.75
N LEU A 137 -8.85 -5.99 -14.03
CA LEU A 137 -8.76 -5.81 -12.57
C LEU A 137 -8.43 -4.37 -12.20
N LYS A 138 -7.50 -3.73 -12.93
CA LYS A 138 -7.20 -2.31 -12.71
C LYS A 138 -8.40 -1.43 -13.04
N GLY A 139 -9.07 -1.66 -14.18
CA GLY A 139 -10.26 -0.92 -14.56
C GLY A 139 -11.41 -1.07 -13.56
N LEU A 140 -11.58 -2.23 -12.94
CA LEU A 140 -12.53 -2.43 -11.86
C LEU A 140 -12.18 -1.58 -10.63
N ALA A 141 -10.92 -1.62 -10.20
CA ALA A 141 -10.46 -0.82 -9.06
C ALA A 141 -10.61 0.68 -9.33
N ASP A 142 -10.21 1.15 -10.51
CA ASP A 142 -10.42 2.54 -10.95
C ASP A 142 -11.90 2.94 -10.89
N ASN A 143 -12.78 2.08 -11.39
CA ASN A 143 -14.23 2.33 -11.39
C ASN A 143 -14.81 2.42 -9.97
N ILE A 144 -14.36 1.60 -9.04
CA ILE A 144 -14.77 1.69 -7.62
C ILE A 144 -14.30 3.02 -7.03
N ILE A 145 -13.02 3.38 -7.25
CA ILE A 145 -12.45 4.63 -6.74
C ILE A 145 -13.17 5.84 -7.34
N GLU A 146 -13.49 5.81 -8.61
CA GLU A 146 -14.21 6.90 -9.29
C GLU A 146 -15.63 7.07 -8.77
N ILE A 147 -16.39 5.97 -8.61
CA ILE A 147 -17.76 6.01 -8.13
C ILE A 147 -17.85 6.49 -6.67
N ILE A 148 -16.95 6.03 -5.80
CA ILE A 148 -16.96 6.41 -4.38
C ILE A 148 -16.17 7.69 -4.14
N GLY A 149 -15.01 7.80 -4.76
CA GLY A 149 -14.06 8.89 -4.54
C GLY A 149 -14.25 10.10 -5.46
N GLY A 150 -15.12 9.97 -6.49
CA GLY A 150 -15.39 11.03 -7.47
C GLY A 150 -14.31 11.15 -8.56
N ARG A 151 -13.18 10.45 -8.42
CA ARG A 151 -12.05 10.50 -9.34
C ARG A 151 -11.14 9.29 -9.10
N ALA A 152 -10.68 8.63 -10.17
CA ALA A 152 -9.85 7.42 -10.07
C ALA A 152 -8.46 7.64 -9.44
N VAL A 153 -7.92 8.86 -9.53
CA VAL A 153 -6.67 9.26 -8.89
C VAL A 153 -6.88 10.58 -8.16
N HIS A 154 -6.35 10.72 -6.96
CA HIS A 154 -6.59 11.86 -6.06
C HIS A 154 -8.10 12.09 -5.81
N PRO A 155 -8.77 11.21 -5.06
CA PRO A 155 -10.20 11.29 -4.82
C PRO A 155 -10.60 12.64 -4.23
N VAL A 156 -11.75 13.16 -4.67
CA VAL A 156 -12.25 14.50 -4.32
C VAL A 156 -13.59 14.48 -3.59
N SER A 157 -14.28 13.34 -3.58
CA SER A 157 -15.57 13.19 -2.88
C SER A 157 -15.42 13.01 -1.37
N PRO A 158 -14.39 12.31 -0.83
CA PRO A 158 -14.20 12.24 0.61
C PRO A 158 -13.99 13.63 1.23
N ALA A 159 -14.59 13.85 2.39
CA ALA A 159 -14.51 15.09 3.16
C ALA A 159 -14.34 14.78 4.65
N VAL A 160 -13.94 15.77 5.43
CA VAL A 160 -13.93 15.70 6.90
C VAL A 160 -15.36 15.43 7.36
N GLY A 161 -15.56 14.40 8.15
CA GLY A 161 -16.87 13.98 8.64
C GLY A 161 -17.73 13.18 7.63
N GLY A 162 -17.23 12.92 6.41
CA GLY A 162 -18.02 12.17 5.43
C GLY A 162 -17.56 12.24 3.98
N PHE A 163 -18.47 12.57 3.10
CA PHE A 163 -18.29 12.70 1.66
C PHE A 163 -19.10 13.88 1.13
N HIS A 164 -18.59 14.58 0.11
CA HIS A 164 -19.33 15.62 -0.59
C HIS A 164 -20.51 15.05 -1.40
N SER A 165 -20.34 13.81 -1.90
CA SER A 165 -21.42 13.06 -2.55
C SER A 165 -21.24 11.57 -2.24
N VAL A 166 -22.37 10.89 -2.01
CA VAL A 166 -22.40 9.43 -1.84
C VAL A 166 -22.97 8.79 -3.10
N PRO A 167 -22.45 7.61 -3.49
CA PRO A 167 -22.97 6.90 -4.65
C PRO A 167 -24.43 6.48 -4.46
N GLU A 168 -25.19 6.49 -5.55
CA GLU A 168 -26.52 5.90 -5.59
C GLU A 168 -26.45 4.38 -5.33
N SER A 169 -27.45 3.81 -4.63
CA SER A 169 -27.51 2.38 -4.29
C SER A 169 -27.34 1.48 -5.52
N LYS A 170 -27.98 1.86 -6.64
CA LYS A 170 -27.86 1.10 -7.89
C LYS A 170 -26.41 0.99 -8.39
N LYS A 171 -25.62 2.06 -8.29
CA LYS A 171 -24.19 2.04 -8.67
C LYS A 171 -23.39 1.11 -7.78
N ILE A 172 -23.72 1.04 -6.50
CA ILE A 172 -23.08 0.11 -5.54
C ILE A 172 -23.45 -1.34 -5.88
N GLU A 173 -24.71 -1.64 -6.19
CA GLU A 173 -25.16 -2.97 -6.60
C GLU A 173 -24.45 -3.44 -7.88
N ASP A 174 -24.31 -2.55 -8.87
CA ASP A 174 -23.56 -2.82 -10.10
C ASP A 174 -22.08 -3.11 -9.83
N LEU A 175 -21.45 -2.35 -8.90
CA LEU A 175 -20.06 -2.60 -8.46
C LEU A 175 -19.95 -3.97 -7.80
N ILE A 176 -20.83 -4.34 -6.88
CA ILE A 176 -20.83 -5.64 -6.22
C ILE A 176 -20.90 -6.76 -7.25
N THR A 177 -21.74 -6.61 -8.26
CA THR A 177 -21.87 -7.58 -9.35
C THR A 177 -20.56 -7.72 -10.15
N LYS A 178 -19.92 -6.61 -10.50
CA LYS A 178 -18.62 -6.59 -11.18
C LYS A 178 -17.52 -7.23 -10.33
N ILE A 179 -17.45 -6.90 -9.03
CA ILE A 179 -16.49 -7.46 -8.08
C ILE A 179 -16.65 -8.99 -8.04
N ARG A 180 -17.87 -9.51 -7.89
CA ARG A 180 -18.11 -10.97 -7.88
C ARG A 180 -17.60 -11.66 -9.14
N ARG A 181 -17.79 -11.05 -10.31
CA ARG A 181 -17.30 -11.58 -11.59
C ARG A 181 -15.77 -11.56 -11.71
N SER A 182 -15.11 -10.64 -11.03
CA SER A 182 -13.65 -10.51 -11.09
C SER A 182 -12.89 -11.54 -10.24
N TYR A 183 -13.55 -12.29 -9.37
CA TYR A 183 -12.90 -13.32 -8.53
C TYR A 183 -12.07 -14.32 -9.32
N ARG A 184 -12.57 -14.74 -10.48
CA ARG A 184 -11.81 -15.62 -11.36
C ARG A 184 -10.51 -15.01 -11.85
N LEU A 185 -10.51 -13.71 -12.18
CA LEU A 185 -9.30 -13.01 -12.62
C LEU A 185 -8.29 -12.85 -11.47
N ALA A 186 -8.78 -12.63 -10.26
CA ALA A 186 -7.94 -12.62 -9.07
C ALA A 186 -7.28 -13.98 -8.82
N GLN A 187 -8.03 -15.09 -8.99
CA GLN A 187 -7.48 -16.44 -8.89
C GLN A 187 -6.43 -16.69 -9.98
N GLU A 188 -6.71 -16.35 -11.23
CA GLU A 188 -5.74 -16.47 -12.33
C GLU A 188 -4.46 -15.65 -12.04
N THR A 189 -4.58 -14.50 -11.34
CA THR A 189 -3.42 -13.73 -10.88
C THR A 189 -2.59 -14.50 -9.86
N VAL A 190 -3.24 -15.06 -8.84
CA VAL A 190 -2.55 -15.88 -7.82
C VAL A 190 -1.84 -17.07 -8.45
N ASP A 191 -2.52 -17.80 -9.34
CA ASP A 191 -1.97 -18.98 -10.02
C ASP A 191 -0.74 -18.60 -10.88
N LEU A 192 -0.83 -17.49 -11.60
CA LEU A 192 0.30 -16.98 -12.41
C LEU A 192 1.53 -16.71 -11.53
N PHE A 193 1.35 -15.96 -10.44
CA PHE A 193 2.47 -15.58 -9.59
C PHE A 193 2.98 -16.74 -8.74
N ALA A 194 2.14 -17.66 -8.32
CA ALA A 194 2.55 -18.89 -7.61
C ALA A 194 3.48 -19.78 -8.45
N GLY A 195 3.39 -19.70 -9.79
CA GLY A 195 4.23 -20.47 -10.71
C GLY A 195 5.67 -19.99 -10.85
N PHE A 196 6.03 -18.80 -10.35
CA PHE A 196 7.38 -18.27 -10.50
C PHE A 196 8.33 -18.76 -9.40
N ARG A 197 9.62 -18.84 -9.76
CA ARG A 197 10.69 -19.01 -8.80
C ARG A 197 11.14 -17.65 -8.28
N TYR A 198 11.02 -17.45 -7.00
CA TYR A 198 11.44 -16.23 -6.31
C TYR A 198 12.85 -16.38 -5.73
N PRO A 199 13.67 -15.32 -5.72
CA PRO A 199 14.88 -15.29 -4.91
C PRO A 199 14.53 -15.61 -3.45
N TYR A 200 15.47 -16.20 -2.73
CA TYR A 200 15.30 -16.46 -1.33
C TYR A 200 16.05 -15.42 -0.51
N LEU A 201 15.32 -14.66 0.30
CA LEU A 201 15.87 -13.74 1.28
C LEU A 201 15.02 -13.81 2.55
N ASP A 202 15.47 -14.55 3.51
CA ASP A 202 14.87 -14.62 4.84
C ASP A 202 15.62 -13.69 5.79
N ARG A 203 14.91 -12.69 6.29
CA ARG A 203 15.42 -11.72 7.24
C ARG A 203 14.43 -11.53 8.36
N ARG A 204 14.85 -11.76 9.60
CA ARG A 204 14.06 -11.42 10.77
C ARG A 204 13.73 -9.93 10.77
N THR A 205 12.46 -9.60 10.74
CA THR A 205 11.94 -8.24 10.67
C THR A 205 10.71 -8.17 11.57
N THR A 206 10.56 -7.07 12.30
CA THR A 206 9.29 -6.80 13.00
C THR A 206 8.27 -6.35 11.96
N TYR A 207 7.10 -6.96 11.96
CA TYR A 207 5.96 -6.59 11.14
C TYR A 207 5.04 -5.70 11.93
N PHE A 208 4.53 -4.64 11.31
CA PHE A 208 3.49 -3.78 11.89
C PHE A 208 2.25 -3.76 11.00
N SER A 209 1.10 -3.77 11.63
CA SER A 209 -0.19 -3.55 11.01
C SER A 209 -1.08 -2.72 11.92
N VAL A 210 -2.27 -2.38 11.45
CA VAL A 210 -3.32 -1.77 12.27
C VAL A 210 -4.51 -2.71 12.38
N THR A 211 -5.23 -2.62 13.49
CA THR A 211 -6.40 -3.44 13.75
C THR A 211 -7.58 -2.59 14.22
N GLU A 212 -8.77 -3.13 14.01
CA GLU A 212 -10.01 -2.63 14.59
C GLU A 212 -10.76 -3.83 15.21
N GLY A 213 -11.08 -3.73 16.50
CA GLY A 213 -11.77 -4.81 17.20
C GLY A 213 -11.04 -6.17 17.20
N GLY A 214 -9.70 -6.14 17.13
CA GLY A 214 -8.86 -7.34 17.09
C GLY A 214 -8.62 -7.93 15.69
N PHE A 215 -9.25 -7.39 14.65
CA PHE A 215 -9.06 -7.83 13.27
C PHE A 215 -8.17 -6.83 12.50
N VAL A 216 -7.28 -7.33 11.64
CA VAL A 216 -6.48 -6.48 10.77
C VAL A 216 -7.40 -5.64 9.88
N ASP A 217 -7.33 -4.33 10.03
CA ASP A 217 -8.13 -3.35 9.28
C ASP A 217 -7.23 -2.25 8.72
N ILE A 218 -7.47 -1.87 7.48
CA ILE A 218 -6.72 -0.81 6.80
C ILE A 218 -7.01 0.60 7.32
N LEU A 219 -8.08 0.76 8.08
CA LEU A 219 -8.45 1.99 8.80
C LEU A 219 -8.55 1.74 10.31
N GLY A 220 -7.80 0.76 10.82
CA GLY A 220 -7.79 0.42 12.23
C GLY A 220 -7.24 1.54 13.12
N ASN A 221 -7.64 1.52 14.38
CA ASN A 221 -7.25 2.51 15.39
C ASN A 221 -6.14 2.03 16.34
N THR A 222 -5.73 0.78 16.23
CA THR A 222 -4.71 0.16 17.08
C THR A 222 -3.55 -0.34 16.24
N ILE A 223 -2.33 0.05 16.58
CA ILE A 223 -1.09 -0.49 16.00
C ILE A 223 -0.77 -1.79 16.71
N ILE A 224 -0.50 -2.84 15.94
CA ILE A 224 0.01 -4.11 16.43
C ILE A 224 1.33 -4.46 15.76
N GLY A 225 2.22 -5.09 16.52
CA GLY A 225 3.53 -5.52 16.04
C GLY A 225 3.81 -6.99 16.37
N SER A 226 4.52 -7.69 15.47
CA SER A 226 4.89 -9.09 15.66
C SER A 226 5.85 -9.32 16.84
N ASP A 227 6.32 -8.27 17.48
CA ASP A 227 7.13 -8.31 18.70
C ASP A 227 6.30 -8.11 19.98
N GLY A 228 4.97 -8.16 19.88
CA GLY A 228 4.04 -7.94 20.97
C GLY A 228 3.71 -6.46 21.23
N THR A 229 4.15 -5.54 20.39
CA THR A 229 3.76 -4.14 20.49
C THR A 229 2.27 -3.99 20.20
N GLU A 230 1.55 -3.29 21.10
CA GLU A 230 0.15 -2.93 20.92
C GLU A 230 -0.08 -1.52 21.50
N THR A 231 -0.66 -0.62 20.71
CA THR A 231 -0.93 0.75 21.15
C THR A 231 -1.97 1.43 20.24
N ALA A 232 -2.67 2.42 20.79
CA ALA A 232 -3.54 3.26 19.96
C ALA A 232 -2.73 4.00 18.88
N ILE A 233 -3.32 4.16 17.69
CA ILE A 233 -2.66 4.82 16.56
C ILE A 233 -2.24 6.26 16.90
N SER A 234 -2.97 6.95 17.77
CA SER A 234 -2.62 8.28 18.27
C SER A 234 -1.27 8.33 19.00
N ASN A 235 -0.79 7.18 19.46
CA ASN A 235 0.47 7.02 20.18
C ASN A 235 1.63 6.56 19.29
N TYR A 236 1.46 6.56 17.95
CA TYR A 236 2.44 6.02 17.00
C TYR A 236 3.87 6.55 17.24
N GLN A 237 4.02 7.81 17.63
CA GLN A 237 5.30 8.46 17.88
C GLN A 237 6.10 7.86 19.06
N TYR A 238 5.46 7.10 19.95
CA TYR A 238 6.15 6.36 21.02
C TYR A 238 6.65 5.01 20.56
N VAL A 239 6.13 4.52 19.44
CA VAL A 239 6.48 3.22 18.85
C VAL A 239 7.46 3.39 17.70
N ILE A 240 7.27 4.42 16.89
CA ILE A 240 8.04 4.69 15.68
C ILE A 240 8.81 5.99 15.87
N SER A 241 10.14 5.90 15.78
CA SER A 241 11.03 7.06 15.74
C SER A 241 11.47 7.35 14.31
N GLU A 242 11.58 8.64 13.98
CA GLU A 242 12.01 9.09 12.66
C GLU A 242 13.37 9.79 12.75
N LYS A 243 14.29 9.45 11.84
CA LYS A 243 15.63 10.01 11.78
C LYS A 243 15.91 10.61 10.40
N VAL A 244 16.47 11.80 10.39
CA VAL A 244 16.99 12.44 9.17
C VAL A 244 18.42 11.97 8.95
N LYS A 245 18.76 11.65 7.71
CA LYS A 245 20.12 11.31 7.28
C LYS A 245 20.61 12.37 6.28
N PRO A 246 21.87 12.81 6.35
CA PRO A 246 22.38 13.88 5.50
C PRO A 246 22.44 13.52 4.00
N TYR A 247 22.37 12.23 3.69
CA TYR A 247 22.42 11.71 2.32
C TYR A 247 21.05 11.40 1.72
N SER A 248 19.96 11.71 2.43
CA SER A 248 18.61 11.39 1.98
C SER A 248 17.63 12.49 2.37
N THR A 249 16.70 12.80 1.49
CA THR A 249 15.60 13.73 1.75
C THR A 249 14.47 13.08 2.56
N ALA A 250 14.37 11.75 2.56
CA ALA A 250 13.40 11.02 3.38
C ALA A 250 13.82 10.95 4.85
N LYS A 251 12.84 10.83 5.74
CA LYS A 251 13.04 10.37 7.10
C LYS A 251 13.10 8.84 7.12
N PHE A 252 13.95 8.31 7.98
CA PHE A 252 14.09 6.87 8.21
C PHE A 252 13.33 6.51 9.47
N ALA A 253 12.31 5.67 9.31
CA ALA A 253 11.51 5.18 10.42
C ALA A 253 12.15 3.95 11.06
N GLU A 254 12.21 3.93 12.38
CA GLU A 254 12.77 2.84 13.18
C GLU A 254 11.84 2.51 14.35
N HIS A 255 11.79 1.22 14.71
CA HIS A 255 11.22 0.73 15.96
C HIS A 255 12.31 0.10 16.81
N LYS A 256 12.48 0.57 18.06
CA LYS A 256 13.55 0.10 18.95
C LYS A 256 14.94 0.10 18.29
N GLY A 257 15.21 1.13 17.47
CA GLY A 257 16.48 1.30 16.76
C GLY A 257 16.71 0.37 15.57
N LYS A 258 15.68 -0.35 15.11
CA LYS A 258 15.72 -1.26 13.96
C LYS A 258 14.66 -0.90 12.93
N GLY A 259 14.95 -1.20 11.67
CA GLY A 259 13.95 -1.13 10.62
C GLY A 259 12.84 -2.17 10.84
N PHE A 260 11.64 -1.84 10.39
CA PHE A 260 10.46 -2.70 10.45
C PHE A 260 9.78 -2.77 9.08
N MET A 261 8.79 -3.63 8.94
CA MET A 261 8.05 -3.83 7.71
C MET A 261 6.56 -3.55 7.92
N VAL A 262 5.97 -2.88 6.96
CA VAL A 262 4.53 -2.67 6.81
C VAL A 262 4.08 -3.17 5.42
N GLY A 263 2.81 -3.10 5.12
CA GLY A 263 2.25 -3.44 3.80
C GLY A 263 1.73 -4.87 3.72
N ALA A 264 1.70 -5.44 2.52
CA ALA A 264 0.99 -6.69 2.24
C ALA A 264 1.46 -7.86 3.11
N ILE A 265 2.78 -8.13 3.13
CA ILE A 265 3.36 -9.24 3.93
C ILE A 265 3.11 -9.04 5.43
N ALA A 266 3.30 -7.81 5.92
CA ALA A 266 3.06 -7.51 7.32
C ALA A 266 1.59 -7.74 7.70
N ARG A 267 0.63 -7.24 6.91
CA ARG A 267 -0.79 -7.49 7.15
C ARG A 267 -1.13 -8.96 7.19
N VAL A 268 -0.66 -9.73 6.19
CA VAL A 268 -0.92 -11.19 6.15
C VAL A 268 -0.29 -11.90 7.35
N ASN A 269 0.93 -11.51 7.74
CA ASN A 269 1.61 -12.13 8.88
C ASN A 269 1.02 -11.75 10.25
N MET A 270 0.28 -10.67 10.32
CA MET A 270 -0.40 -10.23 11.55
C MET A 270 -1.84 -10.76 11.64
N MET A 271 -2.34 -11.43 10.59
CA MET A 271 -3.64 -12.09 10.59
C MET A 271 -3.51 -13.51 11.15
N GLU A 272 -4.50 -13.94 11.93
CA GLU A 272 -4.67 -15.34 12.30
C GLU A 272 -5.43 -16.09 11.21
N ASN A 273 -5.36 -17.42 11.20
CA ASN A 273 -6.05 -18.23 10.18
C ASN A 273 -7.56 -17.97 10.12
N GLY A 274 -8.18 -17.61 11.25
CA GLY A 274 -9.60 -17.25 11.33
C GLY A 274 -9.98 -15.91 10.69
N ASP A 275 -9.02 -15.03 10.47
CA ASP A 275 -9.26 -13.69 9.92
C ASP A 275 -9.43 -13.70 8.39
N PHE A 276 -8.95 -14.75 7.75
CA PHE A 276 -9.11 -14.90 6.31
C PHE A 276 -10.49 -15.40 5.94
N ASN A 277 -11.08 -14.88 4.87
CA ASN A 277 -12.28 -15.45 4.33
C ASN A 277 -12.02 -16.91 3.86
N PRO A 278 -13.07 -17.79 3.82
CA PRO A 278 -12.90 -19.20 3.52
C PRO A 278 -12.15 -19.49 2.21
N LYS A 279 -12.37 -18.67 1.17
CA LYS A 279 -11.71 -18.85 -0.12
C LYS A 279 -10.22 -18.52 -0.05
N THR A 280 -9.82 -17.50 0.71
CA THR A 280 -8.40 -17.18 0.93
C THR A 280 -7.73 -18.29 1.74
N GLN A 281 -8.40 -18.85 2.75
CA GLN A 281 -7.89 -20.01 3.51
C GLN A 281 -7.65 -21.23 2.60
N GLU A 282 -8.57 -21.52 1.68
CA GLU A 282 -8.43 -22.57 0.68
C GLU A 282 -7.19 -22.33 -0.20
N ILE A 283 -7.01 -21.13 -0.74
CA ILE A 283 -5.86 -20.76 -1.56
C ILE A 283 -4.54 -20.93 -0.79
N LEU A 284 -4.46 -20.43 0.44
CA LEU A 284 -3.26 -20.58 1.28
C LEU A 284 -2.90 -22.06 1.50
N LYS A 285 -3.90 -22.90 1.71
CA LYS A 285 -3.75 -24.34 1.88
C LYS A 285 -3.28 -25.00 0.58
N ASP A 286 -3.91 -24.71 -0.55
CA ASP A 286 -3.61 -25.31 -1.84
C ASP A 286 -2.18 -24.94 -2.31
N LEU A 287 -1.78 -23.71 -2.08
CA LEU A 287 -0.43 -23.23 -2.37
C LEU A 287 0.60 -23.61 -1.31
N LYS A 288 0.18 -24.30 -0.23
CA LYS A 288 1.04 -24.70 0.91
C LYS A 288 1.81 -23.49 1.50
N ILE A 289 1.15 -22.35 1.56
CA ILE A 289 1.74 -21.14 2.16
C ILE A 289 1.60 -21.24 3.66
N ALA A 290 2.75 -21.36 4.35
CA ALA A 290 2.81 -21.31 5.80
C ALA A 290 2.97 -19.85 6.27
N LEU A 291 2.25 -19.48 7.31
CA LEU A 291 2.42 -18.20 8.00
C LEU A 291 3.34 -18.41 9.23
N PRO A 292 4.16 -17.42 9.56
CA PRO A 292 4.38 -16.18 8.82
C PRO A 292 5.19 -16.36 7.52
N ILE A 293 4.90 -15.52 6.53
CA ILE A 293 5.70 -15.45 5.31
C ILE A 293 7.00 -14.72 5.63
N THR A 294 8.11 -15.44 5.64
CA THR A 294 9.43 -14.87 6.00
C THR A 294 10.27 -14.48 4.80
N ASN A 295 10.07 -15.13 3.66
CA ASN A 295 10.75 -14.76 2.44
C ASN A 295 10.17 -13.47 1.86
N SER A 296 10.96 -12.40 1.85
CA SER A 296 10.57 -11.06 1.41
C SER A 296 10.18 -10.96 -0.08
N PHE A 297 10.36 -12.01 -0.86
CA PHE A 297 10.00 -12.07 -2.29
C PHE A 297 8.71 -12.88 -2.57
N LYS A 298 8.11 -13.47 -1.56
CA LYS A 298 6.88 -14.28 -1.73
C LYS A 298 5.59 -13.47 -1.65
#